data_6407d40a8798c03bea5c67544cced99f
#
_entry.id   6407d40a8798c03bea5c67544cced99f
#
_cell.length_a   1.000
_cell.length_b   1.000
_cell.length_c   1.000
_cell.angle_alpha   90.00
_cell.angle_beta   90.00
_cell.angle_gamma   90.00
#
_symmetry.space_group_name_H-M   'P 1'
#
loop_
_entity.id
_entity.type
_entity.pdbx_description
1 polymer ?
#
loop_
_entity_poly.entity_id
_entity_poly.type
_entity_poly.pdbx_seq_one_letter_code
_entity_poly.pdbx_strand_id
1 'polypeptide(L)'
;LWHQYARAHGLRANRPLWADITVALAEDDKAATGQLLQEFDERLPRYDRVNAAAAVHDVRLAQSAAFETQHDQHDDAPLHLQLTENLLAFSDQAGASTQYSQLGGMDEVRNAALLHLAVSPRLSLDMELTSVRRLHTAPNLLRNVPDEEVAQVLVRWRHTDGETQLRAAARHGYATTYPRLLAHEQRLDNRLTLGGEVGTQQPSE
;
A
#
# COMPACT_ATOMS: atom_id res chain seq x y z
N LEU A 1 6.99 -4.22 27.79
CA LEU A 1 6.71 -4.74 29.16
C LEU A 1 6.74 -3.63 30.22
N TRP A 2 7.85 -2.88 30.39
CA TRP A 2 7.96 -1.82 31.41
C TRP A 2 6.96 -0.68 31.21
N HIS A 3 6.67 -0.31 29.97
CA HIS A 3 5.74 0.76 29.62
C HIS A 3 4.29 0.41 29.90
N GLN A 4 3.89 -0.83 29.61
CA GLN A 4 2.57 -1.33 29.90
C GLN A 4 2.35 -1.36 31.42
N TYR A 5 3.39 -1.74 32.17
CA TYR A 5 3.36 -1.68 33.63
C TYR A 5 3.23 -0.26 34.16
N ALA A 6 4.04 0.67 33.65
CA ALA A 6 4.00 2.07 34.05
C ALA A 6 2.63 2.73 33.75
N ARG A 7 2.06 2.50 32.54
CA ARG A 7 0.71 2.96 32.19
C ARG A 7 -0.37 2.37 33.09
N ALA A 8 -0.31 1.06 33.34
CA ALA A 8 -1.27 0.37 34.20
C ALA A 8 -1.26 0.87 35.66
N HIS A 9 -0.14 1.43 36.11
CA HIS A 9 0.04 1.95 37.47
C HIS A 9 0.06 3.47 37.55
N GLY A 10 -0.31 4.18 36.46
CA GLY A 10 -0.36 5.64 36.44
C GLY A 10 1.01 6.33 36.61
N LEU A 11 2.09 5.58 36.45
CA LEU A 11 3.45 6.12 36.55
C LEU A 11 3.80 6.82 35.24
N ARG A 12 3.89 8.16 35.25
CA ARG A 12 4.49 8.92 34.17
C ARG A 12 6.00 8.76 34.23
N ALA A 13 6.56 7.88 33.41
CA ALA A 13 7.98 7.90 33.16
C ALA A 13 8.32 9.24 32.48
N ASN A 14 9.18 10.05 33.11
CA ASN A 14 9.59 11.34 32.55
C ASN A 14 10.58 11.05 31.41
N ARG A 15 10.04 10.82 30.19
CA ARG A 15 10.83 10.51 29.01
C ARG A 15 11.00 11.75 28.15
N PRO A 16 12.12 11.85 27.48
CA PRO A 16 12.25 12.85 26.43
C PRO A 16 11.27 12.54 25.29
N LEU A 17 10.72 13.59 24.68
CA LEU A 17 9.72 13.52 23.63
C LEU A 17 10.10 12.58 22.48
N TRP A 18 11.39 12.59 22.08
CA TRP A 18 11.90 11.70 21.03
C TRP A 18 11.76 10.20 21.39
N ALA A 19 11.90 9.85 22.67
CA ALA A 19 11.76 8.47 23.10
C ALA A 19 10.28 8.04 23.14
N ASP A 20 9.36 8.94 23.48
CA ASP A 20 7.93 8.65 23.49
C ASP A 20 7.42 8.41 22.07
N ILE A 21 7.81 9.26 21.11
CA ILE A 21 7.39 9.09 19.71
C ILE A 21 8.02 7.85 19.06
N THR A 22 9.31 7.59 19.34
CA THR A 22 9.99 6.38 18.81
C THR A 22 9.31 5.10 19.31
N VAL A 23 8.90 5.08 20.58
CA VAL A 23 8.18 3.91 21.15
C VAL A 23 6.78 3.79 20.56
N ALA A 24 6.04 4.89 20.44
CA ALA A 24 4.69 4.87 19.85
C ALA A 24 4.73 4.35 18.41
N LEU A 25 5.71 4.79 17.61
CA LEU A 25 5.93 4.30 16.25
C LEU A 25 6.35 2.83 16.21
N ALA A 26 7.26 2.40 17.09
CA ALA A 26 7.73 1.01 17.14
C ALA A 26 6.64 0.03 17.62
N GLU A 27 5.72 0.50 18.48
CA GLU A 27 4.56 -0.28 18.92
C GLU A 27 3.37 -0.15 17.96
N ASP A 28 3.49 0.67 16.91
CA ASP A 28 2.42 1.08 15.97
C ASP A 28 1.15 1.54 16.70
N ASP A 29 1.35 2.27 17.81
CA ASP A 29 0.28 2.88 18.60
C ASP A 29 -0.15 4.19 17.93
N LYS A 30 -1.06 4.09 16.96
CA LYS A 30 -1.56 5.24 16.19
C LYS A 30 -2.23 6.29 17.04
N ALA A 31 -2.89 5.88 18.13
CA ALA A 31 -3.55 6.81 19.05
C ALA A 31 -2.52 7.65 19.82
N ALA A 32 -1.51 7.01 20.40
CA ALA A 32 -0.43 7.72 21.09
C ALA A 32 0.38 8.58 20.11
N THR A 33 0.68 8.05 18.92
CA THR A 33 1.38 8.80 17.85
C THR A 33 0.61 10.05 17.45
N GLY A 34 -0.71 9.93 17.24
CA GLY A 34 -1.56 11.05 16.88
C GLY A 34 -1.65 12.13 17.99
N GLN A 35 -1.73 11.72 19.27
CA GLN A 35 -1.70 12.63 20.40
C GLN A 35 -0.38 13.39 20.50
N LEU A 36 0.76 12.68 20.38
CA LEU A 36 2.09 13.30 20.42
C LEU A 36 2.27 14.27 19.25
N LEU A 37 1.78 13.93 18.07
CA LEU A 37 1.83 14.79 16.90
C LEU A 37 0.97 16.06 17.10
N GLN A 38 -0.25 15.96 17.66
CA GLN A 38 -1.09 17.12 17.92
C GLN A 38 -0.53 18.06 19.01
N GLU A 39 0.08 17.48 20.06
CA GLU A 39 0.57 18.28 21.18
C GLU A 39 1.95 18.88 20.93
N PHE A 40 2.80 18.23 20.12
CA PHE A 40 4.21 18.55 20.02
C PHE A 40 4.77 18.62 18.59
N ASP A 41 3.94 18.80 17.57
CA ASP A 41 4.31 18.75 16.15
C ASP A 41 5.68 19.39 15.83
N GLU A 42 5.83 20.69 16.13
CA GLU A 42 7.07 21.43 15.82
C GLU A 42 8.27 21.05 16.72
N ARG A 43 8.03 20.33 17.82
CA ARG A 43 9.07 19.93 18.78
C ARG A 43 9.54 18.49 18.56
N LEU A 44 8.88 17.74 17.72
CA LEU A 44 9.28 16.39 17.36
C LEU A 44 10.58 16.41 16.53
N PRO A 45 11.43 15.39 16.68
CA PRO A 45 12.56 15.21 15.77
C PRO A 45 12.05 15.13 14.32
N ARG A 46 12.78 15.72 13.39
CA ARG A 46 12.35 15.90 11.99
C ARG A 46 11.87 14.61 11.33
N TYR A 47 12.68 13.56 11.40
CA TYR A 47 12.32 12.25 10.83
C TYR A 47 11.11 11.63 11.50
N ASP A 48 11.02 11.76 12.83
CA ASP A 48 9.93 11.19 13.59
C ASP A 48 8.61 11.93 13.30
N ARG A 49 8.66 13.24 13.05
CA ARG A 49 7.51 14.04 12.63
C ARG A 49 6.92 13.54 11.32
N VAL A 50 7.77 13.30 10.31
CA VAL A 50 7.33 12.77 9.01
C VAL A 50 6.77 11.36 9.17
N ASN A 51 7.48 10.50 9.91
CA ASN A 51 7.05 9.11 10.14
C ASN A 51 5.73 9.06 10.96
N ALA A 52 5.59 9.91 11.96
CA ALA A 52 4.37 10.00 12.77
C ALA A 52 3.17 10.44 11.94
N ALA A 53 3.34 11.47 11.12
CA ALA A 53 2.28 11.95 10.22
C ALA A 53 1.88 10.86 9.21
N ALA A 54 2.84 10.16 8.63
CA ALA A 54 2.60 9.03 7.73
C ALA A 54 1.87 7.88 8.43
N ALA A 55 2.27 7.52 9.67
CA ALA A 55 1.68 6.44 10.44
C ALA A 55 0.21 6.69 10.80
N VAL A 56 -0.17 7.94 11.07
CA VAL A 56 -1.57 8.34 11.33
C VAL A 56 -2.34 8.70 10.06
N HIS A 57 -1.73 8.52 8.88
CA HIS A 57 -2.30 8.84 7.57
C HIS A 57 -2.62 10.34 7.37
N ASP A 58 -1.93 11.24 8.07
CA ASP A 58 -1.93 12.66 7.75
C ASP A 58 -0.91 12.97 6.65
N VAL A 59 -1.33 12.65 5.43
CA VAL A 59 -0.49 12.79 4.22
C VAL A 59 -0.04 14.22 3.99
N ARG A 60 -0.91 15.20 4.25
CA ARG A 60 -0.56 16.63 4.06
C ARG A 60 0.57 17.04 4.97
N LEU A 61 0.46 16.67 6.25
CA LEU A 61 1.49 17.00 7.23
C LEU A 61 2.78 16.24 6.91
N ALA A 62 2.71 14.95 6.55
CA ALA A 62 3.88 14.15 6.19
C ALA A 62 4.65 14.77 5.01
N GLN A 63 3.94 15.17 3.95
CA GLN A 63 4.55 15.80 2.77
C GLN A 63 5.10 17.19 3.09
N SER A 64 4.33 18.03 3.79
CA SER A 64 4.78 19.38 4.17
C SER A 64 5.99 19.33 5.09
N ALA A 65 5.97 18.49 6.13
CA ALA A 65 7.09 18.34 7.06
C ALA A 65 8.36 17.84 6.37
N ALA A 66 8.23 16.87 5.46
CA ALA A 66 9.36 16.35 4.69
C ALA A 66 9.93 17.43 3.75
N PHE A 67 9.06 18.19 3.07
CA PHE A 67 9.48 19.26 2.17
C PHE A 67 10.15 20.44 2.91
N GLU A 68 9.55 20.91 4.01
CA GLU A 68 10.12 21.98 4.85
C GLU A 68 11.51 21.61 5.35
N THR A 69 11.67 20.37 5.82
CA THR A 69 12.94 19.91 6.36
C THR A 69 14.01 19.77 5.27
N GLN A 70 13.62 19.34 4.07
CA GLN A 70 14.54 19.25 2.93
C GLN A 70 15.02 20.63 2.46
N HIS A 71 14.18 21.65 2.58
CA HIS A 71 14.54 23.02 2.23
C HIS A 71 15.73 23.52 3.08
N ASP A 72 15.78 23.13 4.35
CA ASP A 72 16.86 23.48 5.28
C ASP A 72 18.12 22.61 5.14
N GLN A 73 17.98 21.40 4.61
CA GLN A 73 19.05 20.40 4.51
C GLN A 73 19.02 19.69 3.15
N HIS A 74 19.53 20.34 2.12
CA HIS A 74 19.50 19.84 0.74
C HIS A 74 20.22 18.51 0.51
N ASP A 75 21.19 18.16 1.36
CA ASP A 75 22.03 16.95 1.22
C ASP A 75 21.54 15.77 2.05
N ASP A 76 20.36 15.86 2.69
CA ASP A 76 19.83 14.79 3.52
C ASP A 76 19.11 13.72 2.67
N ALA A 77 19.89 12.73 2.19
CA ALA A 77 19.39 11.66 1.34
C ALA A 77 18.26 10.82 1.99
N PRO A 78 18.32 10.43 3.28
CA PRO A 78 17.20 9.77 3.96
C PRO A 78 15.91 10.58 3.95
N LEU A 79 15.98 11.88 4.17
CA LEU A 79 14.80 12.74 4.15
C LEU A 79 14.20 12.90 2.75
N HIS A 80 15.09 13.01 1.74
CA HIS A 80 14.68 13.00 0.34
C HIS A 80 13.96 11.70 -0.03
N LEU A 81 14.44 10.56 0.45
CA LEU A 81 13.80 9.28 0.27
C LEU A 81 12.40 9.26 0.91
N GLN A 82 12.26 9.71 2.16
CA GLN A 82 10.95 9.80 2.84
C GLN A 82 9.96 10.69 2.07
N LEU A 83 10.41 11.85 1.57
CA LEU A 83 9.56 12.72 0.75
C LEU A 83 9.11 12.01 -0.52
N THR A 84 10.05 11.38 -1.23
CA THR A 84 9.76 10.65 -2.47
C THR A 84 8.79 9.51 -2.24
N GLU A 85 8.98 8.71 -1.20
CA GLU A 85 8.07 7.62 -0.84
C GLU A 85 6.66 8.13 -0.49
N ASN A 86 6.55 9.21 0.29
CA ASN A 86 5.27 9.83 0.60
C ASN A 86 4.57 10.39 -0.65
N LEU A 87 5.32 11.03 -1.55
CA LEU A 87 4.76 11.54 -2.81
C LEU A 87 4.28 10.40 -3.71
N LEU A 88 5.06 9.34 -3.85
CA LEU A 88 4.69 8.18 -4.67
C LEU A 88 3.49 7.41 -4.09
N ALA A 89 3.42 7.28 -2.77
CA ALA A 89 2.31 6.56 -2.11
C ALA A 89 0.94 7.25 -2.27
N PHE A 90 0.92 8.57 -2.50
CA PHE A 90 -0.29 9.37 -2.55
C PHE A 90 -0.45 10.21 -3.82
N SER A 91 0.31 9.90 -4.87
CA SER A 91 0.18 10.52 -6.17
C SER A 91 -0.50 9.60 -7.18
N ASP A 92 -1.17 10.21 -8.16
CA ASP A 92 -1.66 9.48 -9.32
C ASP A 92 -0.48 9.01 -10.16
N GLN A 93 -0.52 7.76 -10.59
CA GLN A 93 0.55 7.14 -11.37
C GLN A 93 -0.03 6.38 -12.54
N ALA A 94 0.63 6.47 -13.69
CA ALA A 94 0.32 5.68 -14.85
C ALA A 94 1.60 5.04 -15.39
N GLY A 95 1.52 3.80 -15.80
CA GLY A 95 2.65 3.07 -16.33
C GLY A 95 2.24 2.07 -17.39
N ALA A 96 3.18 1.74 -18.27
CA ALA A 96 3.02 0.67 -19.23
C ALA A 96 4.31 -0.13 -19.31
N SER A 97 4.19 -1.44 -19.52
CA SER A 97 5.34 -2.34 -19.70
C SER A 97 5.05 -3.35 -20.80
N THR A 98 6.11 -3.73 -21.48
CA THR A 98 6.10 -4.83 -22.44
C THR A 98 7.21 -5.81 -22.07
N GLN A 99 6.87 -7.07 -21.92
CA GLN A 99 7.80 -8.14 -21.58
C GLN A 99 7.70 -9.25 -22.64
N TYR A 100 8.84 -9.64 -23.18
CA TYR A 100 8.96 -10.87 -23.96
C TYR A 100 9.49 -11.98 -23.05
N SER A 101 8.90 -13.14 -23.12
CA SER A 101 9.39 -14.33 -22.43
C SER A 101 9.38 -15.55 -23.33
N GLN A 102 10.40 -16.41 -23.14
CA GLN A 102 10.54 -17.69 -23.79
C GLN A 102 10.70 -18.76 -22.72
N LEU A 103 9.72 -19.60 -22.56
CA LEU A 103 9.71 -20.63 -21.52
C LEU A 103 9.15 -21.94 -22.06
N GLY A 104 9.93 -23.01 -21.95
CA GLY A 104 9.43 -24.36 -22.20
C GLY A 104 8.87 -24.61 -23.60
N GLY A 105 9.35 -23.90 -24.63
CA GLY A 105 8.88 -24.01 -26.02
C GLY A 105 7.64 -23.14 -26.30
N MET A 106 7.36 -22.17 -25.46
CA MET A 106 6.33 -21.14 -25.66
C MET A 106 6.99 -19.76 -25.66
N ASP A 107 6.73 -18.98 -26.70
CA ASP A 107 7.15 -17.58 -26.80
C ASP A 107 5.92 -16.69 -26.62
N GLU A 108 6.03 -15.74 -25.74
CA GLU A 108 4.93 -14.83 -25.46
C GLU A 108 5.37 -13.37 -25.30
N VAL A 109 4.48 -12.47 -25.63
CA VAL A 109 4.59 -11.04 -25.32
C VAL A 109 3.47 -10.66 -24.38
N ARG A 110 3.85 -10.12 -23.23
CA ARG A 110 2.95 -9.55 -22.24
C ARG A 110 3.05 -8.04 -22.31
N ASN A 111 1.92 -7.38 -22.53
CA ASN A 111 1.77 -5.94 -22.38
C ASN A 111 0.90 -5.67 -21.17
N ALA A 112 1.31 -4.74 -20.30
CA ALA A 112 0.54 -4.29 -19.16
C ALA A 112 0.45 -2.78 -19.15
N ALA A 113 -0.73 -2.25 -18.85
CA ALA A 113 -0.98 -0.85 -18.54
C ALA A 113 -1.54 -0.77 -17.12
N LEU A 114 -0.98 0.12 -16.31
CA LEU A 114 -1.30 0.31 -14.90
C LEU A 114 -1.72 1.76 -14.68
N LEU A 115 -2.77 1.95 -13.89
CA LEU A 115 -3.20 3.26 -13.43
C LEU A 115 -3.48 3.16 -11.93
N HIS A 116 -2.82 4.00 -11.15
CA HIS A 116 -3.10 4.21 -9.73
C HIS A 116 -3.65 5.61 -9.53
N LEU A 117 -4.80 5.72 -8.90
CA LEU A 117 -5.43 7.00 -8.54
C LEU A 117 -5.55 7.09 -7.02
N ALA A 118 -4.90 8.09 -6.44
CA ALA A 118 -4.99 8.42 -5.03
C ALA A 118 -6.17 9.37 -4.79
N VAL A 119 -7.41 8.84 -4.82
CA VAL A 119 -8.65 9.63 -4.69
C VAL A 119 -8.68 10.42 -3.37
N SER A 120 -8.17 9.84 -2.31
CA SER A 120 -7.99 10.50 -1.01
C SER A 120 -6.92 9.75 -0.20
N PRO A 121 -6.46 10.29 0.97
CA PRO A 121 -5.53 9.57 1.84
C PRO A 121 -6.03 8.19 2.29
N ARG A 122 -7.33 7.98 2.23
CA ARG A 122 -7.97 6.73 2.65
C ARG A 122 -8.48 5.87 1.52
N LEU A 123 -8.62 6.43 0.31
CA LEU A 123 -9.22 5.73 -0.82
C LEU A 123 -8.29 5.78 -2.03
N SER A 124 -7.91 4.62 -2.52
CA SER A 124 -7.19 4.48 -3.78
C SER A 124 -7.89 3.53 -4.73
N LEU A 125 -7.66 3.76 -6.02
CA LEU A 125 -8.16 2.95 -7.12
C LEU A 125 -6.97 2.53 -7.98
N ASP A 126 -6.79 1.23 -8.12
CA ASP A 126 -5.81 0.65 -9.04
C ASP A 126 -6.54 0.00 -10.21
N MET A 127 -6.11 0.27 -11.41
CA MET A 127 -6.60 -0.37 -12.64
C MET A 127 -5.44 -1.02 -13.36
N GLU A 128 -5.64 -2.24 -13.83
CA GLU A 128 -4.66 -2.98 -14.61
C GLU A 128 -5.31 -3.57 -15.85
N LEU A 129 -4.69 -3.35 -16.99
CA LEU A 129 -5.02 -3.99 -18.26
C LEU A 129 -3.81 -4.81 -18.69
N THR A 130 -3.97 -6.11 -18.82
CA THR A 130 -2.90 -7.01 -19.27
C THR A 130 -3.36 -7.76 -20.50
N SER A 131 -2.50 -7.80 -21.54
CA SER A 131 -2.68 -8.61 -22.73
C SER A 131 -1.47 -9.51 -22.91
N VAL A 132 -1.70 -10.82 -23.02
CA VAL A 132 -0.66 -11.83 -23.28
C VAL A 132 -0.92 -12.46 -24.63
N ARG A 133 0.00 -12.24 -25.56
CA ARG A 133 -0.06 -12.84 -26.90
C ARG A 133 0.94 -13.95 -27.03
N ARG A 134 0.47 -15.10 -27.51
CA ARG A 134 1.29 -16.28 -27.76
C ARG A 134 1.83 -16.19 -29.18
N LEU A 135 3.15 -15.93 -29.31
CA LEU A 135 3.82 -15.84 -30.61
C LEU A 135 4.14 -17.22 -31.20
N HIS A 136 4.56 -18.14 -30.32
CA HIS A 136 4.91 -19.50 -30.71
C HIS A 136 4.57 -20.46 -29.55
N THR A 137 4.10 -21.68 -29.93
CA THR A 137 3.88 -22.78 -28.98
C THR A 137 4.33 -24.06 -29.63
N ALA A 138 5.25 -24.79 -29.00
CA ALA A 138 5.72 -26.06 -29.49
C ALA A 138 4.58 -27.08 -29.55
N PRO A 139 4.33 -27.74 -30.72
CA PRO A 139 3.11 -28.54 -30.94
C PRO A 139 2.97 -29.76 -30.04
N ASN A 140 4.06 -30.20 -29.43
CA ASN A 140 4.13 -31.39 -28.57
C ASN A 140 3.80 -31.10 -27.09
N LEU A 141 3.69 -29.81 -26.69
CA LEU A 141 3.44 -29.43 -25.30
C LEU A 141 1.98 -29.06 -25.02
N LEU A 142 1.45 -28.13 -25.80
CA LEU A 142 0.06 -27.68 -25.67
C LEU A 142 -0.48 -27.26 -27.04
N ARG A 143 -1.65 -27.79 -27.43
CA ARG A 143 -2.32 -27.38 -28.66
C ARG A 143 -3.22 -26.19 -28.39
N ASN A 144 -3.13 -25.15 -29.21
CA ASN A 144 -4.03 -23.99 -29.24
C ASN A 144 -4.15 -23.29 -27.87
N VAL A 145 -3.03 -22.83 -27.32
CA VAL A 145 -3.05 -21.95 -26.16
C VAL A 145 -3.57 -20.57 -26.60
N PRO A 146 -4.73 -20.13 -26.14
CA PRO A 146 -5.28 -18.84 -26.57
C PRO A 146 -4.47 -17.68 -26.00
N ASP A 147 -4.60 -16.54 -26.65
CA ASP A 147 -4.19 -15.27 -26.06
C ASP A 147 -5.04 -15.00 -24.82
N GLU A 148 -4.49 -14.20 -23.92
CA GLU A 148 -5.15 -13.86 -22.65
C GLU A 148 -5.25 -12.34 -22.50
N GLU A 149 -6.44 -11.89 -22.11
CA GLU A 149 -6.69 -10.49 -21.77
C GLU A 149 -7.28 -10.41 -20.36
N VAL A 150 -6.75 -9.55 -19.54
CA VAL A 150 -7.21 -9.30 -18.18
C VAL A 150 -7.41 -7.81 -17.99
N ALA A 151 -8.62 -7.44 -17.54
CA ALA A 151 -8.90 -6.11 -17.03
C ALA A 151 -9.25 -6.25 -15.55
N GLN A 152 -8.54 -5.53 -14.68
CA GLN A 152 -8.72 -5.62 -13.23
C GLN A 152 -8.87 -4.22 -12.64
N VAL A 153 -9.75 -4.11 -11.65
CA VAL A 153 -9.93 -2.93 -10.81
C VAL A 153 -9.84 -3.36 -9.36
N LEU A 154 -9.06 -2.62 -8.58
CA LEU A 154 -8.92 -2.80 -7.14
C LEU A 154 -9.18 -1.47 -6.45
N VAL A 155 -10.22 -1.43 -5.62
CA VAL A 155 -10.51 -0.32 -4.72
C VAL A 155 -9.99 -0.68 -3.35
N ARG A 156 -9.15 0.19 -2.75
CA ARG A 156 -8.66 0.06 -1.38
C ARG A 156 -9.20 1.20 -0.54
N TRP A 157 -9.85 0.84 0.54
CA TRP A 157 -10.31 1.80 1.52
C TRP A 157 -9.62 1.54 2.86
N ARG A 158 -8.75 2.48 3.25
CA ARG A 158 -8.04 2.47 4.52
C ARG A 158 -8.85 3.22 5.56
N HIS A 159 -9.11 2.58 6.67
CA HIS A 159 -9.73 3.19 7.85
C HIS A 159 -8.72 3.14 9.02
N THR A 160 -9.08 3.74 10.16
CA THR A 160 -8.14 3.97 11.26
C THR A 160 -7.42 2.69 11.71
N ASP A 161 -8.16 1.57 11.76
CA ASP A 161 -7.66 0.32 12.32
C ASP A 161 -7.64 -0.83 11.32
N GLY A 162 -7.70 -0.55 10.02
CA GLY A 162 -7.68 -1.62 9.03
C GLY A 162 -7.84 -1.17 7.58
N GLU A 163 -8.05 -2.15 6.70
CA GLU A 163 -8.22 -1.93 5.28
C GLU A 163 -9.31 -2.83 4.72
N THR A 164 -10.10 -2.27 3.81
CA THR A 164 -11.07 -3.03 3.00
C THR A 164 -10.67 -2.95 1.54
N GLN A 165 -10.59 -4.08 0.88
CA GLN A 165 -10.26 -4.19 -0.54
C GLN A 165 -11.42 -4.80 -1.30
N LEU A 166 -11.80 -4.19 -2.42
CA LEU A 166 -12.71 -4.74 -3.40
C LEU A 166 -11.98 -4.90 -4.73
N ARG A 167 -11.85 -6.13 -5.19
CA ARG A 167 -11.27 -6.46 -6.48
C ARG A 167 -12.33 -7.01 -7.40
N ALA A 168 -12.36 -6.53 -8.63
CA ALA A 168 -13.14 -7.10 -9.71
C ALA A 168 -12.26 -7.21 -10.95
N ALA A 169 -12.41 -8.30 -11.69
CA ALA A 169 -11.68 -8.48 -12.94
C ALA A 169 -12.58 -9.12 -14.00
N ALA A 170 -12.20 -8.90 -15.24
CA ALA A 170 -12.66 -9.66 -16.39
C ALA A 170 -11.44 -10.31 -17.03
N ARG A 171 -11.46 -11.61 -17.22
CA ARG A 171 -10.39 -12.38 -17.84
C ARG A 171 -10.96 -13.13 -19.03
N HIS A 172 -10.32 -12.95 -20.18
CA HIS A 172 -10.62 -13.66 -21.40
C HIS A 172 -9.41 -14.52 -21.79
N GLY A 173 -9.65 -15.79 -22.12
CA GLY A 173 -8.62 -16.76 -22.52
C GLY A 173 -9.30 -18.05 -22.95
N TYR A 174 -9.03 -19.18 -22.29
CA TYR A 174 -9.76 -20.43 -22.54
C TYR A 174 -11.26 -20.32 -22.25
N ALA A 175 -11.60 -19.50 -21.26
CA ALA A 175 -12.97 -19.13 -20.93
C ALA A 175 -12.97 -17.66 -20.49
N THR A 176 -14.10 -17.01 -20.62
CA THR A 176 -14.31 -15.71 -20.02
C THR A 176 -14.75 -15.89 -18.57
N THR A 177 -14.08 -15.23 -17.65
CA THR A 177 -14.40 -15.30 -16.22
C THR A 177 -14.45 -13.90 -15.62
N TYR A 178 -15.26 -13.74 -14.55
CA TYR A 178 -15.46 -12.47 -13.87
C TYR A 178 -15.15 -12.63 -12.36
N PRO A 179 -13.87 -12.82 -11.99
CA PRO A 179 -13.53 -12.97 -10.58
C PRO A 179 -13.80 -11.70 -9.81
N ARG A 180 -14.33 -11.86 -8.61
CA ARG A 180 -14.59 -10.78 -7.64
C ARG A 180 -14.09 -11.23 -6.28
N LEU A 181 -13.48 -10.31 -5.56
CA LEU A 181 -12.94 -10.54 -4.23
C LEU A 181 -13.26 -9.34 -3.35
N LEU A 182 -13.79 -9.61 -2.17
CA LEU A 182 -13.88 -8.66 -1.07
C LEU A 182 -12.98 -9.17 0.05
N ALA A 183 -12.00 -8.40 0.43
CA ALA A 183 -11.15 -8.67 1.58
C ALA A 183 -11.28 -7.55 2.59
N HIS A 184 -11.27 -7.91 3.86
CA HIS A 184 -11.29 -6.97 4.95
C HIS A 184 -10.30 -7.41 6.03
N GLU A 185 -9.53 -6.46 6.51
CA GLU A 185 -8.58 -6.64 7.59
C GLU A 185 -8.82 -5.57 8.64
N GLN A 186 -8.94 -6.00 9.90
CA GLN A 186 -9.18 -5.14 11.05
C GLN A 186 -8.14 -5.43 12.13
N ARG A 187 -7.45 -4.40 12.57
CA ARG A 187 -6.60 -4.47 13.73
C ARG A 187 -7.46 -4.31 15.00
N LEU A 188 -7.34 -5.24 15.91
CA LEU A 188 -8.04 -5.22 17.20
C LEU A 188 -7.16 -4.60 18.30
N ASP A 189 -5.86 -4.85 18.25
CA ASP A 189 -4.86 -4.23 19.12
C ASP A 189 -3.47 -4.23 18.44
N ASN A 190 -2.43 -3.80 19.14
CA ASN A 190 -1.07 -3.72 18.60
C ASN A 190 -0.44 -5.08 18.25
N ARG A 191 -1.11 -6.20 18.54
CA ARG A 191 -0.60 -7.56 18.33
C ARG A 191 -1.54 -8.46 17.57
N LEU A 192 -2.81 -8.08 17.47
CA LEU A 192 -3.84 -8.91 16.89
C LEU A 192 -4.53 -8.19 15.73
N THR A 193 -4.41 -8.79 14.57
CA THR A 193 -5.14 -8.38 13.36
C THR A 193 -6.04 -9.54 12.95
N LEU A 194 -7.29 -9.28 12.65
CA LEU A 194 -8.23 -10.22 12.07
C LEU A 194 -8.49 -9.83 10.63
N GLY A 195 -8.43 -10.82 9.74
CA GLY A 195 -8.74 -10.64 8.34
C GLY A 195 -9.62 -11.77 7.81
N GLY A 196 -10.35 -11.46 6.77
CA GLY A 196 -11.16 -12.42 6.04
C GLY A 196 -11.35 -11.99 4.61
N GLU A 197 -11.51 -12.97 3.73
CA GLU A 197 -11.80 -12.72 2.33
C GLU A 197 -12.93 -13.61 1.84
N VAL A 198 -13.72 -13.08 0.92
CA VAL A 198 -14.74 -13.83 0.19
C VAL A 198 -14.65 -13.47 -1.28
N GLY A 199 -14.63 -14.48 -2.12
CA GLY A 199 -14.51 -14.27 -3.56
C GLY A 199 -15.37 -15.25 -4.35
N THR A 200 -15.68 -14.85 -5.56
CA THR A 200 -16.38 -15.68 -6.54
C THR A 200 -15.67 -15.62 -7.87
N GLN A 201 -15.66 -16.74 -8.57
CA GLN A 201 -15.23 -16.82 -9.95
C GLN A 201 -16.41 -17.38 -10.75
N GLN A 202 -17.09 -16.51 -11.49
CA GLN A 202 -18.17 -16.92 -12.37
C GLN A 202 -17.64 -17.08 -13.78
N PRO A 203 -17.70 -18.27 -14.40
CA PRO A 203 -17.54 -18.40 -15.85
C PRO A 203 -18.68 -17.65 -16.54
N SER A 204 -18.43 -17.09 -17.73
CA SER A 204 -19.51 -16.65 -18.62
C SER A 204 -20.20 -17.89 -19.20
N GLU A 205 -21.49 -17.94 -19.13
CA GLU A 205 -22.30 -18.87 -19.93
C GLU A 205 -22.14 -18.59 -21.42
#